data_be13ce36b85707f97cf32f6cd6f52544
#
_entry.id   be13ce36b85707f97cf32f6cd6f52544
#
_cell.length_a   1.000
_cell.length_b   1.000
_cell.length_c   1.000
_cell.angle_alpha   90.00
_cell.angle_beta   90.00
_cell.angle_gamma   90.00
#
_symmetry.space_group_name_H-M   'P 1'
#
loop_
_entity.id
_entity.type
_entity.pdbx_description
1 polymer ?
#
loop_
_entity_poly.entity_id
_entity_poly.type
_entity_poly.pdbx_seq_one_letter_code
_entity_poly.pdbx_strand_id
1 'polypeptide(L)'
;MVKMKRSNLGMMIVAITLILSSSARAAGPDDVRDGEKYFRRYCASCHGLSGAGDGPVASSLSKPPANLRLLSDKYGSPLPAAKLADLIDGRDAVRAHGTAEMPVWGERLYALGQGERGELGIGEIIGKIVAYIETIQDRRRAMR
;
A
#
# COMPACT_ATOMS: atom_id res chain seq x y z
N MET A 1 -38.73 -53.44 -0.93
CA MET A 1 -38.10 -52.67 -2.00
C MET A 1 -38.44 -51.21 -1.76
N VAL A 2 -37.48 -50.42 -1.23
CA VAL A 2 -37.65 -48.99 -0.97
C VAL A 2 -36.95 -48.23 -2.10
N LYS A 3 -37.71 -47.49 -2.91
CA LYS A 3 -37.19 -46.63 -3.97
C LYS A 3 -36.63 -45.33 -3.33
N MET A 4 -35.34 -45.21 -3.26
CA MET A 4 -34.67 -43.97 -2.90
C MET A 4 -34.83 -42.93 -4.02
N LYS A 5 -35.43 -41.78 -3.70
CA LYS A 5 -35.70 -40.65 -4.58
C LYS A 5 -34.41 -39.82 -4.75
N ARG A 6 -33.79 -39.93 -5.92
CA ARG A 6 -32.50 -39.30 -6.29
C ARG A 6 -32.60 -37.79 -6.66
N SER A 7 -33.43 -37.02 -5.97
CA SER A 7 -33.74 -35.65 -6.48
C SER A 7 -33.17 -34.46 -5.69
N ASN A 8 -32.53 -34.66 -4.54
CA ASN A 8 -32.18 -33.51 -3.69
C ASN A 8 -30.68 -33.25 -3.48
N LEU A 9 -29.79 -34.04 -4.12
CA LEU A 9 -28.36 -33.88 -3.94
C LEU A 9 -27.74 -32.85 -4.93
N GLY A 10 -28.37 -32.62 -6.08
CA GLY A 10 -27.88 -31.69 -7.11
C GLY A 10 -28.13 -30.21 -6.80
N MET A 11 -29.11 -29.89 -5.95
CA MET A 11 -29.51 -28.50 -5.68
C MET A 11 -28.74 -27.87 -4.50
N MET A 12 -28.03 -28.67 -3.70
CA MET A 12 -27.26 -28.19 -2.54
C MET A 12 -25.83 -27.79 -2.89
N ILE A 13 -25.31 -28.20 -4.04
CA ILE A 13 -23.91 -27.89 -4.45
C ILE A 13 -23.81 -26.52 -5.14
N VAL A 14 -24.88 -25.98 -5.74
CA VAL A 14 -24.87 -24.67 -6.44
C VAL A 14 -24.92 -23.51 -5.47
N ALA A 15 -25.36 -23.69 -4.22
CA ALA A 15 -25.51 -22.61 -3.26
C ALA A 15 -24.23 -22.23 -2.48
N ILE A 16 -23.14 -23.01 -2.57
CA ILE A 16 -21.92 -22.80 -1.77
C ILE A 16 -20.83 -22.03 -2.52
N THR A 17 -20.95 -21.81 -3.82
CA THR A 17 -19.92 -21.13 -4.63
C THR A 17 -20.04 -19.61 -4.70
N LEU A 18 -20.95 -18.98 -3.97
CA LEU A 18 -21.25 -17.54 -4.13
C LEU A 18 -20.68 -16.61 -3.03
N ILE A 19 -19.85 -17.07 -2.11
CA ILE A 19 -19.46 -16.25 -0.93
C ILE A 19 -17.94 -16.10 -0.76
N LEU A 20 -17.16 -15.97 -1.82
CA LEU A 20 -15.74 -15.59 -1.67
C LEU A 20 -15.31 -14.55 -2.73
N SER A 21 -16.15 -13.58 -2.98
CA SER A 21 -15.67 -12.33 -3.60
C SER A 21 -15.17 -11.42 -2.50
N SER A 22 -13.92 -11.62 -2.06
CA SER A 22 -13.19 -10.60 -1.33
C SER A 22 -13.00 -9.41 -2.27
N SER A 23 -14.00 -8.52 -2.27
CA SER A 23 -13.90 -7.25 -2.97
C SER A 23 -12.75 -6.47 -2.34
N ALA A 24 -11.59 -6.44 -3.00
CA ALA A 24 -10.56 -5.48 -2.69
C ALA A 24 -11.22 -4.09 -2.76
N ARG A 25 -11.46 -3.49 -1.59
CA ARG A 25 -12.08 -2.18 -1.49
C ARG A 25 -11.12 -1.17 -2.10
N ALA A 26 -11.51 -0.52 -3.17
CA ALA A 26 -10.78 0.64 -3.68
C ALA A 26 -10.70 1.71 -2.57
N ALA A 27 -9.54 2.34 -2.41
CA ALA A 27 -9.35 3.41 -1.43
C ALA A 27 -10.35 4.54 -1.69
N GLY A 28 -11.06 4.94 -0.63
CA GLY A 28 -12.03 6.04 -0.72
C GLY A 28 -11.35 7.42 -0.59
N PRO A 29 -12.10 8.51 -0.83
CA PRO A 29 -11.58 9.88 -0.69
C PRO A 29 -11.02 10.17 0.70
N ASP A 30 -11.60 9.59 1.74
CA ASP A 30 -11.12 9.73 3.12
C ASP A 30 -9.78 9.03 3.33
N ASP A 31 -9.57 7.85 2.73
CA ASP A 31 -8.30 7.14 2.79
C ASP A 31 -7.18 7.95 2.12
N VAL A 32 -7.47 8.58 0.98
CA VAL A 32 -6.51 9.46 0.28
C VAL A 32 -6.16 10.68 1.13
N ARG A 33 -7.15 11.33 1.73
CA ARG A 33 -6.94 12.51 2.59
C ARG A 33 -6.11 12.18 3.83
N ASP A 34 -6.38 11.05 4.47
CA ASP A 34 -5.60 10.61 5.62
C ASP A 34 -4.21 10.15 5.20
N GLY A 35 -4.09 9.51 4.02
CA GLY A 35 -2.81 9.17 3.40
C GLY A 35 -1.95 10.40 3.15
N GLU A 36 -2.53 11.50 2.68
CA GLU A 36 -1.81 12.78 2.53
C GLU A 36 -1.26 13.29 3.87
N LYS A 37 -2.06 13.23 4.96
CA LYS A 37 -1.60 13.64 6.29
C LYS A 37 -0.44 12.79 6.77
N TYR A 38 -0.52 11.46 6.60
CA TYR A 38 0.57 10.55 6.96
C TYR A 38 1.81 10.78 6.11
N PHE A 39 1.64 10.97 4.80
CA PHE A 39 2.73 11.29 3.88
C PHE A 39 3.46 12.57 4.31
N ARG A 40 2.73 13.65 4.56
CA ARG A 40 3.29 14.93 5.02
C ARG A 40 4.09 14.75 6.32
N ARG A 41 3.59 13.94 7.24
CA ARG A 41 4.21 13.72 8.55
C ARG A 41 5.46 12.85 8.50
N TYR A 42 5.45 11.79 7.69
CA TYR A 42 6.46 10.74 7.75
C TYR A 42 7.39 10.71 6.53
N CYS A 43 6.94 11.17 5.39
CA CYS A 43 7.64 10.99 4.11
C CYS A 43 8.18 12.31 3.53
N ALA A 44 7.48 13.45 3.75
CA ALA A 44 7.77 14.69 3.06
C ALA A 44 9.12 15.31 3.42
N SER A 45 9.70 15.02 4.57
CA SER A 45 11.04 15.51 4.94
C SER A 45 12.12 15.06 3.96
N CYS A 46 11.99 13.87 3.39
CA CYS A 46 12.88 13.32 2.38
C CYS A 46 12.31 13.48 0.97
N HIS A 47 11.05 13.06 0.76
CA HIS A 47 10.45 13.01 -0.57
C HIS A 47 9.85 14.33 -1.07
N GLY A 48 9.81 15.37 -0.23
CA GLY A 48 9.19 16.66 -0.56
C GLY A 48 7.65 16.62 -0.42
N LEU A 49 7.04 17.79 -0.26
CA LEU A 49 5.59 17.91 -0.12
C LEU A 49 4.83 17.44 -1.38
N SER A 50 5.47 17.57 -2.54
CA SER A 50 4.93 17.14 -3.82
C SER A 50 5.27 15.68 -4.17
N GLY A 51 6.15 15.05 -3.41
CA GLY A 51 6.70 13.72 -3.71
C GLY A 51 7.79 13.69 -4.76
N ALA A 52 8.40 14.85 -5.09
CA ALA A 52 9.42 14.96 -6.14
C ALA A 52 10.81 14.45 -5.75
N GLY A 53 11.04 14.10 -4.49
CA GLY A 53 12.36 13.70 -3.96
C GLY A 53 13.22 14.89 -3.51
N ASP A 54 12.61 16.06 -3.36
CA ASP A 54 13.23 17.35 -3.08
C ASP A 54 12.96 17.85 -1.65
N GLY A 55 12.74 16.94 -0.71
CA GLY A 55 12.50 17.32 0.68
C GLY A 55 13.70 18.01 1.33
N PRO A 56 13.47 18.76 2.43
CA PRO A 56 14.52 19.59 3.07
C PRO A 56 15.75 18.79 3.52
N VAL A 57 15.64 17.49 3.77
CA VAL A 57 16.79 16.65 4.14
C VAL A 57 17.38 15.88 2.97
N ALA A 58 16.81 15.99 1.76
CA ALA A 58 17.23 15.20 0.60
C ALA A 58 18.70 15.41 0.24
N SER A 59 19.19 16.66 0.32
CA SER A 59 20.60 17.02 0.01
C SER A 59 21.61 16.46 1.02
N SER A 60 21.16 16.04 2.20
CA SER A 60 22.01 15.48 3.25
C SER A 60 22.09 13.95 3.20
N LEU A 61 21.34 13.32 2.30
CA LEU A 61 21.32 11.86 2.15
C LEU A 61 22.37 11.43 1.13
N SER A 62 23.03 10.30 1.40
CA SER A 62 24.02 9.70 0.49
C SER A 62 23.42 9.30 -0.85
N LYS A 63 22.14 8.97 -0.85
CA LYS A 63 21.37 8.64 -2.04
C LYS A 63 20.11 9.50 -2.11
N PRO A 64 19.88 10.18 -3.24
CA PRO A 64 18.70 11.00 -3.41
C PRO A 64 17.41 10.20 -3.23
N PRO A 65 16.41 10.72 -2.50
CA PRO A 65 15.11 10.09 -2.41
C PRO A 65 14.45 9.97 -3.78
N ALA A 66 13.75 8.87 -3.99
CA ALA A 66 13.03 8.63 -5.24
C ALA A 66 11.98 9.73 -5.48
N ASN A 67 11.83 10.15 -6.75
CA ASN A 67 10.67 10.93 -7.18
C ASN A 67 9.45 10.01 -7.27
N LEU A 68 8.58 10.13 -6.27
CA LEU A 68 7.40 9.28 -6.14
C LEU A 68 6.32 9.57 -7.20
N ARG A 69 6.38 10.72 -7.86
CA ARG A 69 5.44 11.10 -8.92
C ARG A 69 5.66 10.33 -10.22
N LEU A 70 6.80 9.67 -10.35
CA LEU A 70 7.21 8.94 -11.56
C LEU A 70 7.16 7.41 -11.36
N LEU A 71 6.50 6.93 -10.32
CA LEU A 71 6.43 5.48 -10.07
C LEU A 71 5.65 4.74 -11.14
N SER A 72 4.65 5.38 -11.76
CA SER A 72 3.89 4.82 -12.87
C SER A 72 4.75 4.53 -14.11
N ASP A 73 5.85 5.26 -14.33
CA ASP A 73 6.79 4.98 -15.42
C ASP A 73 7.52 3.64 -15.19
N LYS A 74 7.74 3.29 -13.92
CA LYS A 74 8.47 2.07 -13.54
C LYS A 74 7.56 0.86 -13.31
N TYR A 75 6.40 1.09 -12.73
CA TYR A 75 5.54 0.02 -12.24
C TYR A 75 4.21 -0.11 -12.98
N GLY A 76 3.90 0.83 -13.88
CA GLY A 76 2.61 0.89 -14.58
C GLY A 76 1.53 1.63 -13.79
N SER A 77 0.35 1.78 -14.40
CA SER A 77 -0.84 2.39 -13.79
C SER A 77 -2.03 1.43 -13.99
N PRO A 78 -2.77 1.08 -12.93
CA PRO A 78 -2.59 1.53 -11.55
C PRO A 78 -1.28 1.01 -10.93
N LEU A 79 -0.78 1.70 -9.89
CA LEU A 79 0.41 1.26 -9.17
C LEU A 79 0.16 -0.08 -8.44
N PRO A 80 1.15 -0.99 -8.38
CA PRO A 80 1.01 -2.25 -7.65
C PRO A 80 1.04 -1.99 -6.13
N ALA A 81 -0.14 -1.71 -5.55
CA ALA A 81 -0.29 -1.24 -4.17
C ALA A 81 0.38 -2.15 -3.13
N ALA A 82 0.25 -3.47 -3.26
CA ALA A 82 0.88 -4.42 -2.35
C ALA A 82 2.41 -4.29 -2.37
N LYS A 83 3.01 -4.24 -3.57
CA LYS A 83 4.46 -4.06 -3.71
C LYS A 83 4.97 -2.75 -3.13
N LEU A 84 4.21 -1.66 -3.30
CA LEU A 84 4.59 -0.37 -2.71
C LEU A 84 4.45 -0.40 -1.19
N ALA A 85 3.43 -1.07 -0.68
CA ALA A 85 3.27 -1.26 0.76
C ALA A 85 4.45 -2.03 1.36
N ASP A 86 4.91 -3.11 0.73
CA ASP A 86 6.08 -3.88 1.16
C ASP A 86 7.36 -3.04 1.14
N LEU A 87 7.54 -2.22 0.10
CA LEU A 87 8.69 -1.31 -0.01
C LEU A 87 8.69 -0.23 1.09
N ILE A 88 7.52 0.30 1.46
CA ILE A 88 7.38 1.28 2.54
C ILE A 88 7.57 0.60 3.90
N ASP A 89 6.97 -0.56 4.12
CA ASP A 89 7.15 -1.34 5.33
C ASP A 89 8.64 -1.62 5.61
N GLY A 90 9.35 -2.11 4.62
CA GLY A 90 10.80 -2.27 4.61
C GLY A 90 11.32 -3.42 5.47
N ARG A 91 10.52 -4.05 6.32
CA ARG A 91 10.99 -5.11 7.24
C ARG A 91 11.59 -6.31 6.52
N ASP A 92 10.99 -6.72 5.44
CA ASP A 92 11.48 -7.85 4.64
C ASP A 92 12.73 -7.48 3.81
N ALA A 93 12.81 -6.25 3.32
CA ALA A 93 13.97 -5.76 2.57
C ALA A 93 15.23 -5.71 3.44
N VAL A 94 15.12 -5.30 4.70
CA VAL A 94 16.26 -5.26 5.64
C VAL A 94 16.78 -6.66 5.94
N ARG A 95 15.91 -7.65 6.07
CA ARG A 95 16.33 -9.05 6.29
C ARG A 95 17.12 -9.61 5.12
N ALA A 96 16.80 -9.21 3.89
CA ALA A 96 17.42 -9.75 2.68
C ALA A 96 18.70 -9.02 2.27
N HIS A 97 18.83 -7.71 2.55
CA HIS A 97 19.84 -6.86 1.93
C HIS A 97 20.64 -5.94 2.87
N GLY A 98 20.45 -6.01 4.17
CA GLY A 98 21.17 -5.17 5.15
C GLY A 98 20.49 -3.81 5.38
N THR A 99 21.26 -2.72 5.47
CA THR A 99 20.75 -1.40 5.84
C THR A 99 19.91 -0.78 4.71
N ALA A 100 18.67 -0.42 5.01
CA ALA A 100 17.83 0.37 4.12
C ALA A 100 18.19 1.87 4.27
N GLU A 101 18.35 2.59 3.16
CA GLU A 101 18.56 4.05 3.16
C GLU A 101 17.28 4.79 3.59
N MET A 102 16.11 4.24 3.24
CA MET A 102 14.82 4.69 3.76
C MET A 102 14.54 4.02 5.12
N PRO A 103 13.98 4.72 6.11
CA PRO A 103 13.60 4.11 7.38
C PRO A 103 12.69 2.89 7.19
N VAL A 104 12.86 1.89 8.05
CA VAL A 104 11.96 0.72 8.12
C VAL A 104 10.65 1.18 8.77
N TRP A 105 9.72 1.59 7.95
CA TRP A 105 8.49 2.22 8.43
C TRP A 105 7.57 1.25 9.16
N GLY A 106 7.59 -0.04 8.83
CA GLY A 106 6.87 -1.07 9.56
C GLY A 106 7.25 -1.08 11.04
N GLU A 107 8.55 -1.03 11.38
CA GLU A 107 9.01 -0.97 12.75
C GLU A 107 8.71 0.37 13.43
N ARG A 108 8.93 1.49 12.72
CA ARG A 108 8.70 2.82 13.27
C ARG A 108 7.23 3.08 13.54
N LEU A 109 6.34 2.73 12.63
CA LEU A 109 4.91 2.89 12.82
C LEU A 109 4.37 1.97 13.91
N TYR A 110 4.93 0.76 14.03
CA TYR A 110 4.64 -0.13 15.14
C TYR A 110 5.00 0.52 16.49
N ALA A 111 6.20 1.05 16.61
CA ALA A 111 6.65 1.72 17.84
C ALA A 111 5.81 2.95 18.20
N LEU A 112 5.30 3.70 17.21
CA LEU A 112 4.44 4.87 17.42
C LEU A 112 2.99 4.49 17.74
N GLY A 113 2.55 3.32 17.31
CA GLY A 113 1.19 2.81 17.49
C GLY A 113 1.00 1.89 18.70
N GLN A 114 2.00 1.78 19.56
CA GLN A 114 1.97 0.93 20.76
C GLN A 114 0.84 1.36 21.72
N GLY A 115 -0.30 0.74 21.59
CA GLY A 115 -1.42 0.89 22.51
C GLY A 115 -2.76 0.48 21.91
N GLU A 116 -3.08 0.75 20.66
CA GLU A 116 -4.43 0.51 20.16
C GLU A 116 -4.55 -0.10 18.75
N ARG A 117 -3.51 -0.13 17.92
CA ARG A 117 -3.67 -0.51 16.50
C ARG A 117 -2.78 -1.63 15.99
N GLY A 118 -1.73 -2.02 16.68
CA GLY A 118 -0.87 -3.17 16.32
C GLY A 118 -0.52 -3.29 14.83
N GLU A 119 -0.26 -4.48 14.36
CA GLU A 119 0.08 -4.79 12.95
C GLU A 119 -1.01 -4.40 11.94
N LEU A 120 -2.29 -4.54 12.30
CA LEU A 120 -3.40 -4.15 11.42
C LEU A 120 -3.42 -2.65 11.15
N GLY A 121 -3.09 -1.84 12.18
CA GLY A 121 -3.01 -0.39 12.03
C GLY A 121 -1.86 0.08 11.15
N ILE A 122 -0.73 -0.64 11.15
CA ILE A 122 0.42 -0.35 10.28
C ILE A 122 0.03 -0.52 8.81
N GLY A 123 -0.54 -1.67 8.47
CA GLY A 123 -1.00 -1.96 7.12
C GLY A 123 -2.01 -0.94 6.62
N GLU A 124 -2.92 -0.49 7.49
CA GLU A 124 -3.91 0.54 7.16
C GLU A 124 -3.23 1.90 6.87
N ILE A 125 -2.30 2.34 7.73
CA ILE A 125 -1.56 3.59 7.52
C ILE A 125 -0.77 3.55 6.21
N ILE A 126 -0.02 2.47 5.98
CA ILE A 126 0.76 2.30 4.74
C ILE A 126 -0.17 2.26 3.53
N GLY A 127 -1.27 1.53 3.61
CA GLY A 127 -2.26 1.46 2.53
C GLY A 127 -2.82 2.84 2.16
N LYS A 128 -3.12 3.68 3.14
CA LYS A 128 -3.58 5.07 2.93
C LYS A 128 -2.47 5.93 2.30
N ILE A 129 -1.21 5.78 2.73
CA ILE A 129 -0.07 6.46 2.10
C ILE A 129 0.05 6.05 0.63
N VAL A 130 -0.06 4.75 0.31
CA VAL A 130 -0.02 4.24 -1.07
C VAL A 130 -1.17 4.82 -1.90
N ALA A 131 -2.39 4.88 -1.34
CA ALA A 131 -3.54 5.48 -2.01
C ALA A 131 -3.30 6.96 -2.35
N TYR A 132 -2.70 7.73 -1.45
CA TYR A 132 -2.30 9.10 -1.74
C TYR A 132 -1.21 9.17 -2.84
N ILE A 133 -0.17 8.34 -2.77
CA ILE A 133 0.89 8.29 -3.79
C ILE A 133 0.32 8.01 -5.18
N GLU A 134 -0.70 7.17 -5.31
CA GLU A 134 -1.39 6.93 -6.59
C GLU A 134 -1.99 8.22 -7.18
N THR A 135 -2.48 9.14 -6.34
CA THR A 135 -3.10 10.39 -6.81
C THR A 135 -2.10 11.42 -7.32
N ILE A 136 -0.86 11.38 -6.84
CA ILE A 136 0.19 12.35 -7.21
C ILE A 136 1.02 11.93 -8.43
N GLN A 137 0.67 10.83 -9.10
CA GLN A 137 1.38 10.37 -10.29
C GLN A 137 1.30 11.37 -11.44
N ASP A 138 2.43 11.63 -12.11
CA ASP A 138 2.50 12.51 -13.29
C ASP A 138 1.98 11.77 -14.53
N ARG A 139 0.67 11.85 -14.76
CA ARG A 139 -0.02 11.17 -15.87
C ARG A 139 0.33 11.69 -17.25
N ARG A 140 1.02 12.83 -17.36
CA ARG A 140 1.38 13.42 -18.67
C ARG A 140 2.45 12.63 -19.41
N ARG A 141 3.26 11.82 -18.71
CA ARG A 141 4.26 10.94 -19.34
C ARG A 141 3.68 9.60 -19.80
N ALA A 142 2.67 9.08 -19.13
CA ALA A 142 2.04 7.81 -19.49
C ALA A 142 1.25 7.85 -20.81
N MET A 143 1.04 9.03 -21.39
CA MET A 143 0.31 9.24 -22.66
C MET A 143 1.25 9.48 -23.86
N ARG A 144 2.56 9.34 -23.69
CA ARG A 144 3.55 9.45 -24.77
C ARG A 144 4.17 8.10 -25.09
#